data_65a44ab6212b34c11e05a3b812178b5f
#
_entry.id   65a44ab6212b34c11e05a3b812178b5f
#
_cell.length_a   1.000
_cell.length_b   1.000
_cell.length_c   1.000
_cell.angle_alpha   90.00
_cell.angle_beta   90.00
_cell.angle_gamma   90.00
#
_symmetry.space_group_name_H-M   'P 1'
#
loop_
_entity.id
_entity.type
_entity.pdbx_description
1 polymer ?
#
loop_
_entity_poly.entity_id
_entity_poly.type
_entity_poly.pdbx_seq_one_letter_code
_entity_poly.pdbx_strand_id
1 'polypeptide(L)'
;MEIVGDFETGWSFRFRVIVALIARQQGKSLFAELIALFFLYVLGVDLVLGTAQNIDTAEEVWDAAIERAEANPEMAAMIDRVRRVNGGKSLELNNGSKYKIVAATRQGARGKRGDLIIMDELREQRNWDGWSAISKTMMARPNAMLWGFSNAGDASSVVLRHLRMTAHLDLGDPDGIAAAVLSKLPEPDEGLSDDSLAIFEWSAEPDCSVDDLDGIAQANPSLGYGFVGMRAIRSALKTDPEPVFRTECLCQWVEAVARAPFPDGMWEAGIDDDSHEADGAELFWGMDMGADRTKTALAFVGRRDDGSWHGEVEAYEGSFDRLLLLITKNAARNPMTIALQGRGAPISSRIEELQRIEGVTVVLCEGRDVGAWTGRFYDAVCAAENGSTPLYHITQPALDYAAQIAQTRPLGDSAWGWDRKASDSDISPLVALTMAFGLATGGATEKPRFKSAYQERGVLTV
;
A
#
# COMPACT_ATOMS: atom_id res chain seq x y z
N MET A 1 2.30 -7.67 30.49
CA MET A 1 1.25 -8.61 30.04
C MET A 1 0.15 -8.60 31.10
N GLU A 2 -1.03 -8.22 30.72
CA GLU A 2 -2.18 -8.24 31.62
C GLU A 2 -2.93 -9.56 31.44
N ILE A 3 -3.36 -10.18 32.55
CA ILE A 3 -4.05 -11.47 32.55
C ILE A 3 -5.50 -11.22 32.98
N VAL A 4 -6.45 -11.78 32.22
CA VAL A 4 -7.88 -11.73 32.51
C VAL A 4 -8.35 -13.11 32.95
N GLY A 5 -9.13 -13.18 34.05
CA GLY A 5 -9.53 -14.44 34.67
C GLY A 5 -8.60 -14.87 35.82
N ASP A 6 -8.82 -16.03 36.34
CA ASP A 6 -7.97 -16.62 37.38
C ASP A 6 -7.40 -17.98 36.95
N PHE A 7 -6.36 -18.43 37.65
CA PHE A 7 -5.67 -19.68 37.29
C PHE A 7 -6.50 -20.95 37.60
N GLU A 8 -7.56 -20.86 38.38
CA GLU A 8 -8.42 -21.99 38.72
C GLU A 8 -9.57 -22.17 37.71
N THR A 9 -10.15 -21.05 37.23
CA THR A 9 -11.30 -21.08 36.30
C THR A 9 -10.89 -20.91 34.83
N GLY A 10 -9.64 -20.59 34.57
CA GLY A 10 -9.07 -20.31 33.27
C GLY A 10 -8.66 -18.84 33.14
N TRP A 11 -7.48 -18.63 32.58
CA TRP A 11 -6.91 -17.33 32.36
C TRP A 11 -6.62 -17.12 30.87
N SER A 12 -6.60 -15.87 30.42
CA SER A 12 -6.14 -15.47 29.10
C SER A 12 -5.35 -14.18 29.18
N PHE A 13 -4.51 -13.93 28.20
CA PHE A 13 -3.95 -12.60 28.02
C PHE A 13 -5.07 -11.65 27.61
N ARG A 14 -5.09 -10.45 28.20
CA ARG A 14 -6.03 -9.41 27.81
C ARG A 14 -5.89 -9.06 26.34
N PHE A 15 -4.65 -8.84 25.88
CA PHE A 15 -4.38 -8.45 24.51
C PHE A 15 -3.98 -9.65 23.67
N ARG A 16 -4.69 -9.84 22.57
CA ARG A 16 -4.37 -10.85 21.57
C ARG A 16 -3.46 -10.31 20.46
N VAL A 17 -3.55 -9.03 20.18
CA VAL A 17 -2.72 -8.32 19.21
C VAL A 17 -2.09 -7.12 19.89
N ILE A 18 -0.79 -7.01 19.79
CA ILE A 18 -0.02 -5.89 20.33
C ILE A 18 0.82 -5.29 19.21
N VAL A 19 0.69 -3.99 19.02
CA VAL A 19 1.51 -3.23 18.08
C VAL A 19 2.50 -2.39 18.87
N ALA A 20 3.78 -2.53 18.58
CA ALA A 20 4.84 -1.73 19.18
C ALA A 20 5.51 -0.85 18.11
N LEU A 21 5.26 0.45 18.19
CA LEU A 21 5.83 1.47 17.31
C LEU A 21 6.90 2.25 18.03
N ILE A 22 8.09 2.26 17.47
CA ILE A 22 9.24 2.96 18.05
C ILE A 22 10.28 3.23 16.96
N ALA A 23 11.01 4.33 17.07
CA ALA A 23 12.05 4.71 16.12
C ALA A 23 13.11 3.61 15.91
N ARG A 24 13.95 3.77 14.90
CA ARG A 24 15.04 2.83 14.63
C ARG A 24 16.04 2.78 15.78
N GLN A 25 16.72 1.62 15.92
CA GLN A 25 17.81 1.39 16.90
C GLN A 25 17.36 1.53 18.36
N GLN A 26 16.07 1.38 18.66
CA GLN A 26 15.52 1.45 20.01
C GLN A 26 15.34 0.09 20.69
N GLY A 27 15.92 -0.99 20.13
CA GLY A 27 15.92 -2.32 20.74
C GLY A 27 14.71 -3.18 20.39
N LYS A 28 13.96 -2.91 19.31
CA LYS A 28 12.83 -3.75 18.86
C LYS A 28 13.20 -5.23 18.76
N SER A 29 14.28 -5.54 18.05
CA SER A 29 14.71 -6.93 17.83
C SER A 29 15.10 -7.60 19.14
N LEU A 30 15.82 -6.92 20.04
CA LEU A 30 16.13 -7.44 21.38
C LEU A 30 14.87 -7.75 22.18
N PHE A 31 13.86 -6.90 22.12
CA PHE A 31 12.60 -7.11 22.81
C PHE A 31 11.84 -8.30 22.22
N ALA A 32 11.81 -8.45 20.90
CA ALA A 32 11.24 -9.61 20.21
C ALA A 32 11.93 -10.92 20.60
N GLU A 33 13.28 -10.94 20.67
CA GLU A 33 14.07 -12.07 21.17
C GLU A 33 13.65 -12.47 22.60
N LEU A 34 13.61 -11.48 23.51
CA LEU A 34 13.29 -11.73 24.92
C LEU A 34 11.85 -12.26 25.10
N ILE A 35 10.89 -11.75 24.34
CA ILE A 35 9.52 -12.27 24.36
C ILE A 35 9.48 -13.71 23.85
N ALA A 36 10.16 -14.01 22.74
CA ALA A 36 10.23 -15.37 22.21
C ALA A 36 10.79 -16.35 23.25
N LEU A 37 11.91 -15.99 23.87
CA LEU A 37 12.55 -16.81 24.90
C LEU A 37 11.68 -16.96 26.16
N PHE A 38 10.99 -15.90 26.56
CA PHE A 38 10.07 -15.96 27.69
C PHE A 38 8.91 -16.96 27.43
N PHE A 39 8.31 -16.91 26.25
CA PHE A 39 7.25 -17.85 25.90
C PHE A 39 7.74 -19.31 25.83
N LEU A 40 8.94 -19.55 25.30
CA LEU A 40 9.52 -20.88 25.18
C LEU A 40 9.97 -21.47 26.53
N TYR A 41 10.75 -20.71 27.29
CA TYR A 41 11.46 -21.21 28.45
C TYR A 41 10.68 -21.05 29.78
N VAL A 42 9.86 -19.99 29.88
CA VAL A 42 9.11 -19.70 31.10
C VAL A 42 7.66 -20.18 30.98
N LEU A 43 6.97 -19.87 29.90
CA LEU A 43 5.59 -20.30 29.68
C LEU A 43 5.49 -21.71 29.09
N GLY A 44 6.54 -22.23 28.46
CA GLY A 44 6.57 -23.56 27.89
C GLY A 44 5.55 -23.80 26.78
N VAL A 45 5.29 -22.78 25.95
CA VAL A 45 4.30 -22.89 24.88
C VAL A 45 4.75 -23.83 23.77
N ASP A 46 3.80 -24.43 23.04
CA ASP A 46 4.10 -25.40 21.99
C ASP A 46 4.84 -24.76 20.81
N LEU A 47 4.41 -23.55 20.37
CA LEU A 47 4.90 -22.97 19.14
C LEU A 47 4.99 -21.43 19.17
N VAL A 48 6.21 -20.93 19.03
CA VAL A 48 6.51 -19.54 18.67
C VAL A 48 6.75 -19.46 17.15
N LEU A 49 6.13 -18.49 16.48
CA LEU A 49 6.32 -18.21 15.06
C LEU A 49 6.95 -16.81 14.89
N GLY A 50 8.14 -16.75 14.31
CA GLY A 50 8.73 -15.52 13.80
C GLY A 50 8.39 -15.34 12.33
N THR A 51 8.01 -14.13 11.94
CA THR A 51 7.69 -13.77 10.56
C THR A 51 8.00 -12.30 10.28
N ALA A 52 8.27 -12.00 9.03
CA ALA A 52 8.38 -10.65 8.49
C ALA A 52 8.00 -10.69 7.01
N GLN A 53 7.93 -9.52 6.36
CA GLN A 53 7.75 -9.46 4.90
C GLN A 53 8.92 -10.13 4.17
N ASN A 54 10.16 -9.88 4.60
CA ASN A 54 11.33 -10.65 4.20
C ASN A 54 11.69 -11.64 5.30
N ILE A 55 11.83 -12.93 4.94
CA ILE A 55 12.15 -14.00 5.90
C ILE A 55 13.52 -13.79 6.55
N ASP A 56 14.47 -13.16 5.87
CA ASP A 56 15.81 -12.88 6.40
C ASP A 56 15.75 -11.98 7.64
N THR A 57 14.84 -11.02 7.68
CA THR A 57 14.60 -10.16 8.86
C THR A 57 14.10 -10.97 10.06
N ALA A 58 13.18 -11.91 9.84
CA ALA A 58 12.70 -12.80 10.90
C ALA A 58 13.81 -13.76 11.37
N GLU A 59 14.74 -14.11 10.48
CA GLU A 59 15.88 -14.99 10.79
C GLU A 59 16.89 -14.30 11.71
N GLU A 60 17.16 -13.01 11.52
CA GLU A 60 18.06 -12.24 12.38
C GLU A 60 17.60 -12.27 13.85
N VAL A 61 16.30 -12.04 14.11
CA VAL A 61 15.73 -12.13 15.46
C VAL A 61 15.81 -13.54 16.02
N TRP A 62 15.54 -14.56 15.18
CA TRP A 62 15.57 -15.96 15.56
C TRP A 62 17.00 -16.44 15.89
N ASP A 63 18.00 -16.09 15.07
CA ASP A 63 19.40 -16.43 15.31
C ASP A 63 19.93 -15.76 16.60
N ALA A 64 19.61 -14.48 16.80
CA ALA A 64 20.00 -13.78 18.02
C ALA A 64 19.37 -14.38 19.28
N ALA A 65 18.11 -14.83 19.20
CA ALA A 65 17.46 -15.56 20.31
C ALA A 65 18.18 -16.88 20.62
N ILE A 66 18.63 -17.63 19.61
CA ILE A 66 19.40 -18.85 19.79
C ILE A 66 20.75 -18.58 20.43
N GLU A 67 21.50 -17.61 19.90
CA GLU A 67 22.82 -17.24 20.46
C GLU A 67 22.70 -16.87 21.94
N ARG A 68 21.66 -16.12 22.30
CA ARG A 68 21.38 -15.75 23.69
C ARG A 68 21.02 -16.97 24.56
N ALA A 69 20.24 -17.89 24.02
CA ALA A 69 19.89 -19.14 24.73
C ALA A 69 21.13 -20.03 24.91
N GLU A 70 21.96 -20.18 23.88
CA GLU A 70 23.20 -20.96 23.92
C GLU A 70 24.25 -20.35 24.88
N ALA A 71 24.27 -19.01 25.04
CA ALA A 71 25.16 -18.33 25.97
C ALA A 71 24.78 -18.51 27.45
N ASN A 72 23.53 -18.92 27.75
CA ASN A 72 23.10 -19.20 29.12
C ASN A 72 23.12 -20.71 29.36
N PRO A 73 23.91 -21.23 30.32
CA PRO A 73 24.05 -22.68 30.56
C PRO A 73 22.72 -23.38 30.87
N GLU A 74 21.81 -22.76 31.60
CA GLU A 74 20.54 -23.37 31.98
C GLU A 74 19.60 -23.46 30.76
N MET A 75 19.58 -22.42 29.92
CA MET A 75 18.79 -22.42 28.68
C MET A 75 19.39 -23.37 27.64
N ALA A 76 20.72 -23.38 27.51
CA ALA A 76 21.43 -24.28 26.60
C ALA A 76 21.14 -25.77 26.90
N ALA A 77 21.08 -26.15 28.19
CA ALA A 77 20.75 -27.48 28.61
C ALA A 77 19.34 -27.96 28.22
N MET A 78 18.44 -27.03 27.93
CA MET A 78 17.07 -27.32 27.48
C MET A 78 16.97 -27.45 25.95
N ILE A 79 17.99 -27.09 25.18
CA ILE A 79 17.96 -27.18 23.71
C ILE A 79 18.13 -28.64 23.30
N ASP A 80 17.12 -29.20 22.62
CA ASP A 80 17.19 -30.51 21.98
C ASP A 80 17.85 -30.40 20.61
N ARG A 81 17.42 -29.42 19.79
CA ARG A 81 17.90 -29.30 18.41
C ARG A 81 17.75 -27.89 17.85
N VAL A 82 18.76 -27.47 17.11
CA VAL A 82 18.69 -26.29 16.22
C VAL A 82 18.81 -26.75 14.77
N ARG A 83 17.82 -26.43 13.95
CA ARG A 83 17.81 -26.73 12.50
C ARG A 83 17.97 -25.42 11.71
N ARG A 84 19.02 -25.34 10.89
CA ARG A 84 19.34 -24.15 10.07
C ARG A 84 19.11 -24.37 8.56
N VAL A 85 18.24 -25.33 8.20
CA VAL A 85 17.96 -25.68 6.80
C VAL A 85 16.87 -24.80 6.23
N ASN A 86 17.07 -24.25 5.03
CA ASN A 86 16.08 -23.41 4.35
C ASN A 86 14.70 -24.08 4.28
N GLY A 87 13.66 -23.33 4.66
CA GLY A 87 12.28 -23.82 4.73
C GLY A 87 11.96 -24.69 5.94
N GLY A 88 12.93 -24.98 6.83
CA GLY A 88 12.76 -25.83 8.00
C GLY A 88 13.48 -25.33 9.26
N LYS A 89 13.84 -24.04 9.32
CA LYS A 89 14.56 -23.45 10.46
C LYS A 89 13.71 -23.52 11.73
N SER A 90 14.26 -24.13 12.77
CA SER A 90 13.61 -24.26 14.07
C SER A 90 14.61 -24.42 15.21
N LEU A 91 14.30 -23.80 16.35
CA LEU A 91 14.84 -24.16 17.67
C LEU A 91 13.80 -25.09 18.32
N GLU A 92 14.23 -26.24 18.80
CA GLU A 92 13.40 -27.23 19.49
C GLU A 92 13.97 -27.47 20.88
N LEU A 93 13.11 -27.39 21.90
CA LEU A 93 13.49 -27.66 23.28
C LEU A 93 13.09 -29.09 23.69
N ASN A 94 13.75 -29.62 24.71
CA ASN A 94 13.50 -30.97 25.24
C ASN A 94 12.11 -31.15 25.87
N ASN A 95 11.42 -30.06 26.21
CA ASN A 95 10.02 -30.07 26.65
C ASN A 95 9.01 -30.09 25.48
N GLY A 96 9.48 -30.07 24.22
CA GLY A 96 8.66 -30.08 23.02
C GLY A 96 8.35 -28.72 22.43
N SER A 97 8.66 -27.63 23.15
CA SER A 97 8.47 -26.24 22.66
C SER A 97 9.32 -25.97 21.42
N LYS A 98 8.80 -25.16 20.50
CA LYS A 98 9.48 -24.84 19.23
C LYS A 98 9.39 -23.37 18.89
N TYR A 99 10.50 -22.81 18.40
CA TYR A 99 10.52 -21.53 17.72
C TYR A 99 10.84 -21.73 16.24
N LYS A 100 9.93 -21.34 15.36
CA LYS A 100 10.06 -21.46 13.90
C LYS A 100 9.95 -20.13 13.22
N ILE A 101 10.70 -19.94 12.14
CA ILE A 101 10.49 -18.84 11.22
C ILE A 101 9.70 -19.29 10.00
N VAL A 102 8.80 -18.45 9.54
CA VAL A 102 7.90 -18.71 8.42
C VAL A 102 7.71 -17.44 7.60
N ALA A 103 7.59 -17.58 6.29
CA ALA A 103 7.18 -16.45 5.45
C ALA A 103 5.73 -16.05 5.78
N ALA A 104 5.44 -14.74 5.71
CA ALA A 104 4.08 -14.20 5.87
C ALA A 104 3.23 -14.51 4.61
N THR A 105 2.98 -15.78 4.36
CA THR A 105 2.22 -16.30 3.21
C THR A 105 1.26 -17.39 3.63
N ARG A 106 0.24 -17.62 2.80
CA ARG A 106 -0.73 -18.73 3.03
C ARG A 106 -0.06 -20.10 3.13
N GLN A 107 1.04 -20.32 2.38
CA GLN A 107 1.79 -21.60 2.45
C GLN A 107 2.61 -21.68 3.74
N GLY A 108 3.28 -20.59 4.14
CA GLY A 108 4.08 -20.54 5.36
C GLY A 108 3.27 -20.76 6.63
N ALA A 109 2.06 -20.23 6.68
CA ALA A 109 1.15 -20.32 7.84
C ALA A 109 0.35 -21.63 7.91
N ARG A 110 0.17 -22.33 6.78
CA ARG A 110 -0.77 -23.46 6.67
C ARG A 110 -0.50 -24.58 7.66
N GLY A 111 -1.53 -24.98 8.41
CA GLY A 111 -1.47 -26.08 9.38
C GLY A 111 -0.71 -25.78 10.67
N LYS A 112 -0.29 -24.55 10.89
CA LYS A 112 0.37 -24.13 12.13
C LYS A 112 -0.65 -23.54 13.12
N ARG A 113 -0.35 -23.71 14.42
CA ARG A 113 -1.14 -23.18 15.55
C ARG A 113 -0.17 -22.47 16.49
N GLY A 114 0.07 -21.19 16.22
CA GLY A 114 1.00 -20.37 16.99
C GLY A 114 0.40 -19.95 18.34
N ASP A 115 1.18 -20.10 19.39
CA ASP A 115 0.87 -19.56 20.73
C ASP A 115 1.42 -18.15 20.88
N LEU A 116 2.58 -17.90 20.28
CA LEU A 116 3.15 -16.57 20.09
C LEU A 116 3.47 -16.37 18.62
N ILE A 117 3.12 -15.20 18.09
CA ILE A 117 3.56 -14.73 16.78
C ILE A 117 4.34 -13.45 16.98
N ILE A 118 5.52 -13.38 16.39
CA ILE A 118 6.34 -12.19 16.30
C ILE A 118 6.40 -11.78 14.83
N MET A 119 5.83 -10.62 14.50
CA MET A 119 5.86 -10.05 13.16
C MET A 119 6.72 -8.79 13.19
N ASP A 120 7.91 -8.88 12.62
CA ASP A 120 8.82 -7.74 12.50
C ASP A 120 8.56 -6.95 11.22
N GLU A 121 8.92 -5.67 11.23
CA GLU A 121 8.68 -4.70 10.15
C GLU A 121 7.24 -4.71 9.65
N LEU A 122 6.27 -4.58 10.58
CA LEU A 122 4.84 -4.61 10.27
C LEU A 122 4.43 -3.54 9.23
N ARG A 123 5.14 -2.42 9.13
CA ARG A 123 4.92 -1.38 8.12
C ARG A 123 5.07 -1.87 6.69
N GLU A 124 5.85 -2.94 6.45
CA GLU A 124 6.06 -3.49 5.13
C GLU A 124 4.90 -4.37 4.64
N GLN A 125 3.87 -4.59 5.46
CA GLN A 125 2.66 -5.31 5.07
C GLN A 125 1.73 -4.41 4.24
N ARG A 126 1.96 -4.37 2.92
CA ARG A 126 1.25 -3.54 1.96
C ARG A 126 -0.16 -4.04 1.61
N ASN A 127 -0.50 -5.25 2.03
CA ASN A 127 -1.82 -5.85 1.85
C ASN A 127 -2.14 -6.84 2.97
N TRP A 128 -3.38 -7.31 2.98
CA TRP A 128 -3.89 -8.19 4.03
C TRP A 128 -3.47 -9.66 3.90
N ASP A 129 -2.80 -10.09 2.82
CA ASP A 129 -2.52 -11.51 2.57
C ASP A 129 -1.61 -12.12 3.62
N GLY A 130 -0.47 -11.48 3.91
CA GLY A 130 0.47 -11.94 4.93
C GLY A 130 -0.15 -11.91 6.34
N TRP A 131 -0.75 -10.78 6.71
CA TRP A 131 -1.44 -10.62 7.98
C TRP A 131 -2.55 -11.66 8.18
N SER A 132 -3.46 -11.80 7.22
CA SER A 132 -4.58 -12.74 7.29
C SER A 132 -4.10 -14.19 7.42
N ALA A 133 -3.04 -14.57 6.69
CA ALA A 133 -2.49 -15.90 6.77
C ALA A 133 -1.95 -16.23 8.17
N ILE A 134 -1.19 -15.30 8.75
CA ILE A 134 -0.49 -15.50 10.02
C ILE A 134 -1.44 -15.32 11.21
N SER A 135 -2.26 -14.25 11.27
CA SER A 135 -3.15 -14.00 12.40
C SER A 135 -4.17 -15.12 12.63
N LYS A 136 -4.61 -15.81 11.56
CA LYS A 136 -5.56 -16.93 11.67
C LYS A 136 -4.96 -18.19 12.30
N THR A 137 -3.62 -18.31 12.39
CA THR A 137 -2.97 -19.42 13.10
C THR A 137 -3.26 -19.42 14.60
N MET A 138 -3.64 -18.25 15.17
CA MET A 138 -3.96 -18.08 16.60
C MET A 138 -5.39 -18.48 16.97
N MET A 139 -6.32 -18.60 16.00
CA MET A 139 -7.77 -18.74 16.32
C MET A 139 -8.09 -19.98 17.16
N ALA A 140 -7.30 -21.05 17.04
CA ALA A 140 -7.50 -22.29 17.78
C ALA A 140 -6.78 -22.31 19.14
N ARG A 141 -6.15 -21.21 19.54
CA ARG A 141 -5.38 -21.09 20.78
C ARG A 141 -5.96 -19.97 21.65
N PRO A 142 -6.54 -20.27 22.82
CA PRO A 142 -7.17 -19.26 23.67
C PRO A 142 -6.18 -18.19 24.17
N ASN A 143 -4.96 -18.60 24.50
CA ASN A 143 -3.90 -17.72 25.04
C ASN A 143 -2.85 -17.32 23.99
N ALA A 144 -3.21 -17.36 22.70
CA ALA A 144 -2.28 -16.93 21.67
C ALA A 144 -2.17 -15.41 21.63
N MET A 145 -0.96 -14.93 21.30
CA MET A 145 -0.63 -13.52 21.23
C MET A 145 0.18 -13.21 19.96
N LEU A 146 -0.12 -12.09 19.30
CA LEU A 146 0.68 -11.56 18.20
C LEU A 146 1.32 -10.24 18.63
N TRP A 147 2.62 -10.13 18.47
CA TRP A 147 3.36 -8.89 18.57
C TRP A 147 3.81 -8.42 17.19
N GLY A 148 3.33 -7.25 16.77
CA GLY A 148 3.80 -6.54 15.59
C GLY A 148 4.77 -5.44 15.98
N PHE A 149 6.01 -5.53 15.50
CA PHE A 149 7.05 -4.52 15.72
C PHE A 149 7.24 -3.68 14.46
N SER A 150 7.34 -2.37 14.62
CA SER A 150 7.56 -1.48 13.49
C SER A 150 8.11 -0.11 13.93
N ASN A 151 8.64 0.63 12.96
CA ASN A 151 8.65 2.08 13.01
C ASN A 151 7.28 2.59 12.54
N ALA A 152 7.10 3.92 12.53
CA ALA A 152 5.99 4.53 11.81
C ALA A 152 6.02 4.11 10.33
N GLY A 153 4.85 3.99 9.76
CA GLY A 153 4.64 3.68 8.36
C GLY A 153 4.37 4.92 7.52
N ASP A 154 4.01 4.65 6.29
CA ASP A 154 3.54 5.61 5.30
C ASP A 154 2.19 5.16 4.70
N ALA A 155 1.73 5.81 3.64
CA ALA A 155 0.47 5.47 2.98
C ALA A 155 0.41 4.01 2.47
N SER A 156 1.56 3.39 2.16
CA SER A 156 1.65 2.00 1.68
C SER A 156 1.52 0.96 2.79
N SER A 157 1.68 1.36 4.05
CA SER A 157 1.64 0.51 5.23
C SER A 157 0.21 0.15 5.63
N VAL A 158 -0.54 -0.51 4.74
CA VAL A 158 -2.00 -0.72 4.83
C VAL A 158 -2.42 -1.40 6.14
N VAL A 159 -1.72 -2.47 6.53
CA VAL A 159 -2.07 -3.22 7.74
C VAL A 159 -1.75 -2.43 9.00
N LEU A 160 -0.56 -1.84 9.07
CA LEU A 160 -0.14 -1.04 10.22
C LEU A 160 -1.03 0.18 10.40
N ARG A 161 -1.37 0.89 9.30
CA ARG A 161 -2.28 2.04 9.32
C ARG A 161 -3.62 1.68 9.94
N HIS A 162 -4.22 0.58 9.49
CA HIS A 162 -5.51 0.13 10.01
C HIS A 162 -5.44 -0.23 11.50
N LEU A 163 -4.43 -1.00 11.92
CA LEU A 163 -4.26 -1.39 13.32
C LEU A 163 -4.02 -0.19 14.22
N ARG A 164 -3.17 0.75 13.80
CA ARG A 164 -2.89 1.99 14.52
C ARG A 164 -4.15 2.83 14.67
N MET A 165 -4.87 3.05 13.56
CA MET A 165 -6.12 3.80 13.57
C MET A 165 -7.17 3.16 14.50
N THR A 166 -7.37 1.84 14.42
CA THR A 166 -8.30 1.11 15.31
C THR A 166 -7.91 1.27 16.77
N ALA A 167 -6.63 1.09 17.10
CA ALA A 167 -6.16 1.23 18.47
C ALA A 167 -6.30 2.67 19.00
N HIS A 168 -6.04 3.69 18.17
CA HIS A 168 -6.26 5.10 18.57
C HIS A 168 -7.74 5.43 18.75
N LEU A 169 -8.64 4.84 17.94
CA LEU A 169 -10.09 4.95 18.14
C LEU A 169 -10.50 4.37 19.51
N ASP A 170 -10.02 3.18 19.86
CA ASP A 170 -10.30 2.52 21.14
C ASP A 170 -9.77 3.35 22.33
N LEU A 171 -8.70 4.12 22.13
CA LEU A 171 -8.14 5.07 23.09
C LEU A 171 -8.83 6.45 23.11
N GLY A 172 -9.85 6.67 22.27
CA GLY A 172 -10.55 7.95 22.15
C GLY A 172 -9.91 8.93 21.17
N ASP A 173 -9.11 8.44 20.23
CA ASP A 173 -8.45 9.19 19.15
C ASP A 173 -7.59 10.38 19.64
N PRO A 174 -6.62 10.15 20.56
CA PRO A 174 -5.87 11.22 21.22
C PRO A 174 -5.10 12.14 20.25
N ASP A 175 -4.71 11.62 19.07
CA ASP A 175 -3.95 12.36 18.05
C ASP A 175 -4.81 12.87 16.91
N GLY A 176 -6.13 12.67 16.95
CA GLY A 176 -7.04 13.05 15.85
C GLY A 176 -6.85 12.25 14.56
N ILE A 177 -6.11 11.15 14.59
CA ILE A 177 -5.74 10.33 13.41
C ILE A 177 -6.96 9.75 12.73
N ALA A 178 -7.94 9.35 13.52
CA ALA A 178 -9.16 8.71 13.04
C ALA A 178 -10.26 9.73 12.72
N ALA A 179 -10.16 10.98 13.17
CA ALA A 179 -11.22 11.98 13.04
C ALA A 179 -11.66 12.20 11.59
N ALA A 180 -10.72 12.21 10.65
CA ALA A 180 -11.00 12.37 9.22
C ALA A 180 -11.71 11.14 8.60
N VAL A 181 -11.64 9.98 9.25
CA VAL A 181 -12.20 8.71 8.78
C VAL A 181 -13.51 8.36 9.48
N LEU A 182 -13.71 8.85 10.71
CA LEU A 182 -14.90 8.59 11.53
C LEU A 182 -16.22 8.96 10.85
N SER A 183 -16.22 10.01 10.02
CA SER A 183 -17.41 10.41 9.26
C SER A 183 -17.82 9.40 8.18
N LYS A 184 -17.00 8.40 7.90
CA LYS A 184 -17.20 7.39 6.85
C LYS A 184 -17.33 5.95 7.40
N LEU A 185 -17.12 5.75 8.70
CA LEU A 185 -17.27 4.44 9.33
C LEU A 185 -18.70 4.28 9.87
N PRO A 186 -19.31 3.08 9.76
CA PRO A 186 -20.53 2.79 10.50
C PRO A 186 -20.27 2.93 12.00
N GLU A 187 -21.26 3.44 12.74
CA GLU A 187 -21.15 3.52 14.20
C GLU A 187 -20.79 2.15 14.79
N PRO A 188 -19.86 2.11 15.77
CA PRO A 188 -19.49 0.85 16.41
C PRO A 188 -20.73 0.22 17.02
N ASP A 189 -20.96 -1.05 16.75
CA ASP A 189 -22.00 -1.83 17.41
C ASP A 189 -21.60 -1.97 18.90
N GLU A 190 -22.34 -1.34 19.80
CA GLU A 190 -22.06 -1.29 21.25
C GLU A 190 -21.90 -2.70 21.88
N GLY A 191 -22.31 -3.75 21.18
CA GLY A 191 -22.19 -5.15 21.60
C GLY A 191 -20.91 -5.87 21.21
N LEU A 192 -20.03 -5.27 20.38
CA LEU A 192 -18.82 -5.88 19.82
C LEU A 192 -17.52 -5.16 20.21
N SER A 193 -17.53 -4.30 21.25
CA SER A 193 -16.28 -3.68 21.72
C SER A 193 -15.35 -4.76 22.27
N ASP A 194 -14.24 -5.01 21.58
CA ASP A 194 -13.20 -5.95 21.97
C ASP A 194 -11.91 -5.17 22.26
N ASP A 195 -11.48 -5.17 23.50
CA ASP A 195 -10.27 -4.51 24.00
C ASP A 195 -9.01 -5.37 23.85
N SER A 196 -9.03 -6.36 22.93
CA SER A 196 -7.92 -7.29 22.74
C SER A 196 -6.77 -6.76 21.87
N LEU A 197 -6.92 -5.57 21.26
CA LEU A 197 -5.86 -4.85 20.56
C LEU A 197 -5.18 -3.84 21.49
N ALA A 198 -3.85 -3.86 21.55
CA ALA A 198 -3.07 -2.85 22.26
C ALA A 198 -2.06 -2.18 21.31
N ILE A 199 -1.76 -0.91 21.56
CA ILE A 199 -0.67 -0.18 20.93
C ILE A 199 0.27 0.38 22.01
N PHE A 200 1.57 0.23 21.78
CA PHE A 200 2.62 0.91 22.52
C PHE A 200 3.39 1.75 21.50
N GLU A 201 3.20 3.05 21.56
CA GLU A 201 3.73 3.97 20.58
C GLU A 201 4.65 5.00 21.22
N TRP A 202 5.90 5.04 20.76
CA TRP A 202 6.89 6.04 21.10
C TRP A 202 7.14 6.91 19.86
N SER A 203 6.25 7.88 19.67
CA SER A 203 6.29 8.83 18.56
C SER A 203 6.45 10.25 19.12
N ALA A 204 7.15 11.11 18.39
CA ALA A 204 7.07 12.54 18.65
C ALA A 204 5.68 13.08 18.28
N GLU A 205 5.28 14.20 18.87
CA GLU A 205 4.01 14.86 18.54
C GLU A 205 3.89 15.12 17.04
N PRO A 206 2.70 14.94 16.43
CA PRO A 206 2.53 14.95 14.97
C PRO A 206 3.13 16.18 14.27
N ASP A 207 2.92 17.38 14.82
CA ASP A 207 3.31 18.64 14.20
C ASP A 207 4.58 19.27 14.82
N CYS A 208 5.35 18.51 15.62
CA CYS A 208 6.54 19.06 16.23
C CYS A 208 7.61 19.40 15.21
N SER A 209 8.47 20.38 15.52
CA SER A 209 9.66 20.69 14.72
C SER A 209 10.61 19.47 14.70
N VAL A 210 11.28 19.23 13.57
CA VAL A 210 12.23 18.10 13.45
C VAL A 210 13.45 18.22 14.36
N ASP A 211 13.74 19.42 14.87
CA ASP A 211 14.81 19.70 15.84
C ASP A 211 14.32 19.81 17.28
N ASP A 212 13.03 19.53 17.53
CA ASP A 212 12.46 19.51 18.86
C ASP A 212 13.11 18.40 19.72
N LEU A 213 13.78 18.82 20.79
CA LEU A 213 14.54 17.91 21.65
C LEU A 213 13.61 17.01 22.50
N ASP A 214 12.45 17.49 22.88
CA ASP A 214 11.47 16.73 23.66
C ASP A 214 10.82 15.67 22.78
N GLY A 215 10.43 16.01 21.55
CA GLY A 215 9.94 15.06 20.55
C GLY A 215 10.97 14.00 20.19
N ILE A 216 12.25 14.40 20.00
CA ILE A 216 13.34 13.45 19.77
C ILE A 216 13.49 12.50 20.95
N ALA A 217 13.44 12.99 22.20
CA ALA A 217 13.59 12.16 23.39
C ALA A 217 12.39 11.20 23.55
N GLN A 218 11.18 11.65 23.29
CA GLN A 218 9.96 10.85 23.32
C GLN A 218 10.00 9.67 22.33
N ALA A 219 10.42 9.92 21.10
CA ALA A 219 10.54 8.90 20.06
C ALA A 219 11.73 7.94 20.27
N ASN A 220 12.72 8.35 21.08
CA ASN A 220 13.97 7.63 21.28
C ASN A 220 14.24 7.34 22.76
N PRO A 221 13.47 6.47 23.43
CA PRO A 221 13.60 6.20 24.86
C PRO A 221 14.97 5.63 25.26
N SER A 222 15.75 5.08 24.35
CA SER A 222 17.12 4.63 24.60
C SER A 222 18.19 5.75 24.48
N LEU A 223 17.77 6.97 24.16
CA LEU A 223 18.66 8.10 23.98
C LEU A 223 19.47 8.39 25.27
N GLY A 224 20.77 8.37 25.13
CA GLY A 224 21.67 8.58 26.27
C GLY A 224 21.98 7.34 27.12
N TYR A 225 21.34 6.20 26.87
CA TYR A 225 21.58 4.93 27.57
C TYR A 225 22.50 3.95 26.83
N GLY A 226 23.30 4.44 25.88
CA GLY A 226 24.35 3.66 25.20
C GLY A 226 23.98 3.05 23.85
N PHE A 227 22.72 3.11 23.43
CA PHE A 227 22.30 2.62 22.11
C PHE A 227 22.34 3.71 21.05
N VAL A 228 21.61 4.80 21.26
CA VAL A 228 21.56 5.94 20.34
C VAL A 228 22.06 7.19 21.07
N GLY A 229 22.98 7.92 20.43
CA GLY A 229 23.50 9.19 20.94
C GLY A 229 22.96 10.38 20.14
N MET A 230 22.80 11.53 20.79
CA MET A 230 22.35 12.78 20.17
C MET A 230 23.18 13.17 18.93
N ARG A 231 24.48 12.80 18.89
CA ARG A 231 25.32 13.04 17.72
C ARG A 231 24.83 12.31 16.48
N ALA A 232 24.34 11.07 16.62
CA ALA A 232 23.80 10.28 15.51
C ALA A 232 22.50 10.90 15.00
N ILE A 233 21.59 11.27 15.91
CA ILE A 233 20.33 11.95 15.57
C ILE A 233 20.58 13.27 14.82
N ARG A 234 21.48 14.11 15.32
CA ARG A 234 21.84 15.37 14.63
C ARG A 234 22.50 15.14 13.27
N SER A 235 23.23 14.05 13.10
CA SER A 235 23.80 13.67 11.81
C SER A 235 22.68 13.29 10.84
N ALA A 236 21.75 12.45 11.26
CA ALA A 236 20.60 12.05 10.45
C ALA A 236 19.74 13.28 10.06
N LEU A 237 19.44 14.17 11.02
CA LEU A 237 18.70 15.41 10.75
C LEU A 237 19.36 16.29 9.65
N LYS A 238 20.68 16.23 9.53
CA LYS A 238 21.43 17.00 8.52
C LYS A 238 21.49 16.31 7.17
N THR A 239 21.49 14.98 7.13
CA THR A 239 21.74 14.18 5.92
C THR A 239 20.49 13.64 5.28
N ASP A 240 19.45 13.37 6.06
CA ASP A 240 18.25 12.71 5.58
C ASP A 240 17.21 13.74 5.10
N PRO A 241 16.44 13.41 4.07
CA PRO A 241 15.23 14.17 3.75
C PRO A 241 14.28 14.19 4.96
N GLU A 242 13.62 15.31 5.20
CA GLU A 242 12.73 15.49 6.35
C GLU A 242 11.71 14.35 6.53
N PRO A 243 10.99 13.85 5.50
CA PRO A 243 10.06 12.74 5.66
C PRO A 243 10.73 11.46 6.19
N VAL A 244 11.94 11.17 5.72
CA VAL A 244 12.73 10.01 6.18
C VAL A 244 13.12 10.17 7.64
N PHE A 245 13.62 11.35 8.02
CA PHE A 245 13.97 11.64 9.41
C PHE A 245 12.76 11.52 10.34
N ARG A 246 11.60 12.05 9.94
CA ARG A 246 10.36 11.94 10.71
C ARG A 246 9.96 10.47 10.93
N THR A 247 9.97 9.65 9.90
CA THR A 247 9.61 8.23 10.00
C THR A 247 10.63 7.43 10.81
N GLU A 248 11.90 7.61 10.54
CA GLU A 248 12.95 6.73 11.08
C GLU A 248 13.44 7.16 12.47
N CYS A 249 13.48 8.48 12.74
CA CYS A 249 14.03 9.03 13.98
C CYS A 249 12.97 9.57 14.94
N LEU A 250 11.83 10.06 14.43
CA LEU A 250 10.76 10.59 15.25
C LEU A 250 9.55 9.64 15.38
N CYS A 251 9.60 8.50 14.68
CA CYS A 251 8.51 7.53 14.61
C CYS A 251 7.16 8.19 14.25
N GLN A 252 7.22 9.28 13.49
CA GLN A 252 6.03 9.99 13.03
C GLN A 252 5.49 9.34 11.77
N TRP A 253 4.18 9.16 11.74
CA TRP A 253 3.49 8.79 10.52
C TRP A 253 3.61 9.93 9.53
N VAL A 254 4.27 9.66 8.42
CA VAL A 254 4.34 10.60 7.33
C VAL A 254 3.39 10.12 6.25
N GLU A 255 2.36 10.89 5.99
CA GLU A 255 1.61 10.75 4.76
C GLU A 255 2.43 11.31 3.57
N ALA A 256 3.74 11.18 3.63
CA ALA A 256 4.58 11.39 2.48
C ALA A 256 4.37 10.19 1.55
N VAL A 257 3.35 10.28 0.91
CA VAL A 257 3.28 10.16 -0.50
C VAL A 257 4.64 10.58 -1.06
N ALA A 258 5.35 9.67 -1.67
CA ALA A 258 6.20 10.06 -2.76
C ALA A 258 5.41 11.14 -3.49
N ARG A 259 5.90 12.38 -3.58
CA ARG A 259 5.14 13.58 -3.95
C ARG A 259 4.02 13.24 -4.89
N ALA A 260 2.78 13.52 -4.46
CA ALA A 260 1.64 13.44 -5.37
C ALA A 260 2.08 14.09 -6.68
N PRO A 261 1.79 13.50 -7.83
CA PRO A 261 2.31 14.00 -9.11
C PRO A 261 1.86 15.45 -9.36
N PHE A 262 0.79 15.85 -8.70
CA PHE A 262 0.25 17.21 -8.79
C PHE A 262 0.74 18.07 -7.60
N PRO A 263 1.01 19.36 -7.80
CA PRO A 263 1.26 20.29 -6.70
C PRO A 263 0.09 20.31 -5.70
N ASP A 264 0.40 20.64 -4.44
CA ASP A 264 -0.56 20.66 -3.35
C ASP A 264 -1.81 21.50 -3.71
N GLY A 265 -2.98 20.90 -3.56
CA GLY A 265 -4.28 21.54 -3.81
C GLY A 265 -4.71 21.62 -5.28
N MET A 266 -3.86 21.24 -6.25
CA MET A 266 -4.22 21.34 -7.68
C MET A 266 -5.27 20.31 -8.09
N TRP A 267 -5.20 19.11 -7.56
CA TRP A 267 -6.22 18.08 -7.81
C TRP A 267 -7.55 18.49 -7.19
N GLU A 268 -7.51 18.92 -5.95
CA GLU A 268 -8.69 19.36 -5.19
C GLU A 268 -9.37 20.59 -5.81
N ALA A 269 -8.60 21.48 -6.43
CA ALA A 269 -9.14 22.64 -7.14
C ALA A 269 -9.96 22.26 -8.39
N GLY A 270 -9.77 21.07 -8.92
CA GLY A 270 -10.57 20.50 -10.02
C GLY A 270 -11.88 19.85 -9.57
N ILE A 271 -12.10 19.67 -8.25
CA ILE A 271 -13.34 19.05 -7.74
C ILE A 271 -14.51 20.03 -7.86
N ASP A 272 -15.53 19.62 -8.59
CA ASP A 272 -16.80 20.31 -8.74
C ASP A 272 -17.91 19.24 -8.84
N ASP A 273 -18.58 18.98 -7.72
CA ASP A 273 -19.59 17.90 -7.63
C ASP A 273 -20.84 18.14 -8.50
N ASP A 274 -21.02 19.37 -9.01
CA ASP A 274 -22.03 19.70 -9.99
C ASP A 274 -21.51 19.65 -11.44
N SER A 275 -20.25 19.26 -11.63
CA SER A 275 -19.62 19.15 -12.96
C SER A 275 -20.24 18.03 -13.79
N HIS A 276 -20.57 18.35 -15.02
CA HIS A 276 -21.05 17.40 -16.02
C HIS A 276 -20.68 17.90 -17.43
N GLU A 277 -20.72 17.02 -18.39
CA GLU A 277 -20.56 17.40 -19.80
C GLU A 277 -21.79 18.14 -20.32
N ALA A 278 -21.59 19.00 -21.32
CA ALA A 278 -22.66 19.73 -21.99
C ALA A 278 -23.62 18.75 -22.71
N ASP A 279 -24.90 19.13 -22.79
CA ASP A 279 -25.91 18.34 -23.49
C ASP A 279 -25.49 18.03 -24.95
N GLY A 280 -25.34 16.74 -25.27
CA GLY A 280 -24.93 16.27 -26.60
C GLY A 280 -23.43 16.44 -26.89
N ALA A 281 -22.61 16.70 -25.89
CA ALA A 281 -21.17 16.72 -26.04
C ALA A 281 -20.63 15.36 -26.53
N GLU A 282 -19.59 15.38 -27.35
CA GLU A 282 -18.85 14.18 -27.71
C GLU A 282 -18.08 13.66 -26.50
N LEU A 283 -18.25 12.35 -26.20
CA LEU A 283 -17.57 11.68 -25.11
C LEU A 283 -16.37 10.90 -25.64
N PHE A 284 -15.23 11.13 -25.03
CA PHE A 284 -13.97 10.43 -25.30
C PHE A 284 -13.71 9.47 -24.14
N TRP A 285 -13.56 8.20 -24.46
CA TRP A 285 -13.39 7.15 -23.46
C TRP A 285 -11.95 6.73 -23.28
N GLY A 286 -11.59 6.39 -22.08
CA GLY A 286 -10.28 5.82 -21.76
C GLY A 286 -10.42 4.61 -20.86
N MET A 287 -9.51 3.66 -21.02
CA MET A 287 -9.52 2.41 -20.24
C MET A 287 -8.14 2.03 -19.80
N ASP A 288 -8.04 1.53 -18.56
CA ASP A 288 -6.81 0.94 -18.05
C ASP A 288 -7.09 -0.19 -17.06
N MET A 289 -6.08 -1.04 -16.85
CA MET A 289 -6.12 -2.18 -15.94
C MET A 289 -4.97 -2.08 -14.94
N GLY A 290 -5.24 -2.36 -13.68
CA GLY A 290 -4.25 -2.40 -12.61
C GLY A 290 -3.08 -3.33 -12.88
N ALA A 291 -1.95 -3.07 -12.24
CA ALA A 291 -0.72 -3.85 -12.43
C ALA A 291 -0.90 -5.34 -12.08
N ASP A 292 -1.70 -5.63 -11.06
CA ASP A 292 -2.04 -6.98 -10.59
C ASP A 292 -3.19 -7.62 -11.38
N ARG A 293 -3.82 -6.89 -12.31
CA ARG A 293 -4.95 -7.29 -13.15
C ARG A 293 -6.24 -7.62 -12.40
N THR A 294 -6.35 -7.20 -11.15
CA THR A 294 -7.55 -7.46 -10.32
C THR A 294 -8.65 -6.44 -10.56
N LYS A 295 -8.32 -5.26 -11.07
CA LYS A 295 -9.24 -4.16 -11.31
C LYS A 295 -9.05 -3.56 -12.70
N THR A 296 -10.14 -3.04 -13.26
CA THR A 296 -10.15 -2.33 -14.55
C THR A 296 -11.03 -1.11 -14.44
N ALA A 297 -10.56 0.03 -14.92
CA ALA A 297 -11.27 1.29 -14.94
C ALA A 297 -11.67 1.68 -16.36
N LEU A 298 -12.87 2.23 -16.50
CA LEU A 298 -13.38 2.92 -17.68
C LEU A 298 -13.73 4.34 -17.28
N ALA A 299 -13.15 5.32 -17.94
CA ALA A 299 -13.38 6.74 -17.69
C ALA A 299 -13.79 7.44 -18.99
N PHE A 300 -14.43 8.59 -18.86
CA PHE A 300 -14.71 9.45 -20.01
C PHE A 300 -14.36 10.91 -19.73
N VAL A 301 -14.24 11.67 -20.80
CA VAL A 301 -14.06 13.13 -20.80
C VAL A 301 -14.99 13.73 -21.82
N GLY A 302 -15.68 14.81 -21.45
CA GLY A 302 -16.54 15.61 -22.31
C GLY A 302 -16.34 17.10 -22.11
N ARG A 303 -16.77 17.92 -23.07
CA ARG A 303 -16.76 19.39 -22.93
C ARG A 303 -17.94 19.84 -22.07
N ARG A 304 -17.69 20.79 -21.18
CA ARG A 304 -18.70 21.53 -20.43
C ARG A 304 -19.24 22.71 -21.28
N ASP A 305 -20.36 23.28 -20.85
CA ASP A 305 -20.96 24.45 -21.52
C ASP A 305 -20.04 25.66 -21.54
N ASP A 306 -19.18 25.84 -20.54
CA ASP A 306 -18.20 26.93 -20.46
C ASP A 306 -16.93 26.69 -21.30
N GLY A 307 -16.84 25.54 -21.98
CA GLY A 307 -15.68 25.14 -22.80
C GLY A 307 -14.53 24.50 -22.02
N SER A 308 -14.64 24.39 -20.71
CA SER A 308 -13.73 23.57 -19.90
C SER A 308 -14.01 22.06 -20.10
N TRP A 309 -13.26 21.20 -19.41
CA TRP A 309 -13.43 19.76 -19.51
C TRP A 309 -14.10 19.21 -18.25
N HIS A 310 -15.01 18.25 -18.44
CA HIS A 310 -15.47 17.36 -17.40
C HIS A 310 -14.85 15.98 -17.60
N GLY A 311 -14.44 15.33 -16.50
CA GLY A 311 -13.90 13.98 -16.51
C GLY A 311 -14.43 13.13 -15.36
N GLU A 312 -14.77 11.88 -15.65
CA GLU A 312 -15.38 10.97 -14.69
C GLU A 312 -14.96 9.51 -14.93
N VAL A 313 -14.87 8.74 -13.86
CA VAL A 313 -14.73 7.28 -13.92
C VAL A 313 -16.11 6.64 -13.89
N GLU A 314 -16.58 6.19 -15.05
CA GLU A 314 -17.88 5.54 -15.24
C GLU A 314 -17.96 4.18 -14.54
N ALA A 315 -16.85 3.41 -14.57
CA ALA A 315 -16.81 2.10 -13.94
C ALA A 315 -15.40 1.74 -13.44
N TYR A 316 -15.35 1.11 -12.27
CA TYR A 316 -14.14 0.55 -11.67
C TYR A 316 -14.44 -0.83 -11.11
N GLU A 317 -14.16 -1.85 -11.92
CA GLU A 317 -14.66 -3.21 -11.72
C GLU A 317 -13.55 -4.23 -11.48
N GLY A 318 -13.80 -5.19 -10.59
CA GLY A 318 -12.93 -6.35 -10.35
C GLY A 318 -13.03 -7.44 -11.43
N SER A 319 -13.97 -7.33 -12.37
CA SER A 319 -14.16 -8.28 -13.45
C SER A 319 -14.18 -7.56 -14.80
N PHE A 320 -13.21 -7.89 -15.65
CA PHE A 320 -13.15 -7.39 -17.01
C PHE A 320 -14.40 -7.78 -17.83
N ASP A 321 -14.96 -8.97 -17.62
CA ASP A 321 -16.15 -9.43 -18.35
C ASP A 321 -17.39 -8.57 -18.04
N ARG A 322 -17.52 -8.08 -16.81
CA ARG A 322 -18.60 -7.13 -16.47
C ARG A 322 -18.45 -5.82 -17.20
N LEU A 323 -17.23 -5.34 -17.31
CA LEU A 323 -16.92 -4.11 -18.04
C LEU A 323 -17.18 -4.27 -19.53
N LEU A 324 -16.85 -5.43 -20.13
CA LEU A 324 -17.20 -5.75 -21.51
C LEU A 324 -18.71 -5.71 -21.76
N LEU A 325 -19.51 -6.24 -20.84
CA LEU A 325 -20.97 -6.17 -20.92
C LEU A 325 -21.48 -4.73 -20.88
N LEU A 326 -20.93 -3.90 -20.01
CA LEU A 326 -21.26 -2.47 -19.93
C LEU A 326 -20.93 -1.75 -21.23
N ILE A 327 -19.72 -1.94 -21.76
CA ILE A 327 -19.26 -1.36 -23.01
C ILE A 327 -20.13 -1.82 -24.18
N THR A 328 -20.42 -3.11 -24.28
CA THR A 328 -21.29 -3.67 -25.35
C THR A 328 -22.68 -3.05 -25.32
N LYS A 329 -23.27 -2.90 -24.13
CA LYS A 329 -24.57 -2.28 -23.97
C LYS A 329 -24.58 -0.80 -24.35
N ASN A 330 -23.55 -0.07 -23.99
CA ASN A 330 -23.43 1.36 -24.30
C ASN A 330 -23.13 1.59 -25.79
N ALA A 331 -22.19 0.82 -26.36
CA ALA A 331 -21.81 0.92 -27.78
C ALA A 331 -22.98 0.59 -28.74
N ALA A 332 -23.89 -0.30 -28.32
CA ALA A 332 -25.12 -0.59 -29.08
C ALA A 332 -26.08 0.59 -29.21
N ARG A 333 -25.97 1.58 -28.31
CA ARG A 333 -26.79 2.80 -28.30
C ARG A 333 -26.07 3.96 -28.98
N ASN A 334 -24.82 4.17 -28.62
CA ASN A 334 -23.95 5.20 -29.13
C ASN A 334 -22.57 4.64 -29.40
N PRO A 335 -22.00 4.79 -30.62
CA PRO A 335 -20.64 4.34 -30.89
C PRO A 335 -19.65 4.96 -29.90
N MET A 336 -18.70 4.13 -29.43
CA MET A 336 -17.68 4.53 -28.44
C MET A 336 -16.30 4.53 -29.06
N THR A 337 -15.54 5.60 -28.85
CA THR A 337 -14.09 5.59 -29.15
C THR A 337 -13.34 5.48 -27.85
N ILE A 338 -12.62 4.37 -27.64
CA ILE A 338 -11.93 4.04 -26.39
C ILE A 338 -10.43 4.08 -26.60
N ALA A 339 -9.75 4.95 -25.88
CA ALA A 339 -8.30 5.01 -25.86
C ALA A 339 -7.71 4.15 -24.74
N LEU A 340 -6.61 3.48 -25.02
CA LEU A 340 -5.87 2.72 -24.02
C LEU A 340 -4.38 2.61 -24.42
N GLN A 341 -3.54 2.30 -23.45
CA GLN A 341 -2.12 2.12 -23.72
C GLN A 341 -1.88 0.78 -24.43
N GLY A 342 -1.26 0.84 -25.62
CA GLY A 342 -1.08 -0.32 -26.51
C GLY A 342 -0.11 -1.34 -25.94
N ARG A 343 1.18 -1.00 -25.82
CA ARG A 343 2.22 -1.95 -25.38
C ARG A 343 2.70 -1.66 -23.97
N GLY A 344 3.02 -2.72 -23.23
CA GLY A 344 3.61 -2.62 -21.91
C GLY A 344 2.63 -2.27 -20.78
N ALA A 345 1.33 -2.20 -21.07
CA ALA A 345 0.26 -2.04 -20.07
C ALA A 345 -0.51 -3.36 -19.88
N PRO A 346 -1.02 -3.66 -18.68
CA PRO A 346 -1.80 -4.87 -18.43
C PRO A 346 -3.01 -5.03 -19.36
N ILE A 347 -3.68 -3.91 -19.68
CA ILE A 347 -4.86 -3.86 -20.55
C ILE A 347 -4.56 -4.29 -22.00
N SER A 348 -3.30 -4.23 -22.45
CA SER A 348 -2.92 -4.52 -23.84
C SER A 348 -3.28 -5.94 -24.27
N SER A 349 -3.39 -6.89 -23.34
CA SER A 349 -3.81 -8.26 -23.64
C SER A 349 -5.31 -8.40 -23.98
N ARG A 350 -6.10 -7.34 -23.76
CA ARG A 350 -7.55 -7.32 -23.96
C ARG A 350 -8.00 -6.51 -25.18
N ILE A 351 -7.05 -5.96 -25.94
CA ILE A 351 -7.32 -5.11 -27.12
C ILE A 351 -8.20 -5.84 -28.15
N GLU A 352 -7.87 -7.10 -28.47
CA GLU A 352 -8.64 -7.85 -29.47
C GLU A 352 -10.09 -8.10 -29.05
N GLU A 353 -10.34 -8.28 -27.75
CA GLU A 353 -11.70 -8.48 -27.23
C GLU A 353 -12.53 -7.21 -27.38
N LEU A 354 -11.95 -6.04 -27.09
CA LEU A 354 -12.59 -4.73 -27.26
C LEU A 354 -12.88 -4.44 -28.75
N GLN A 355 -11.92 -4.74 -29.65
CA GLN A 355 -12.05 -4.52 -31.10
C GLN A 355 -13.14 -5.37 -31.74
N ARG A 356 -13.56 -6.47 -31.10
CA ARG A 356 -14.67 -7.34 -31.59
C ARG A 356 -16.04 -6.81 -31.24
N ILE A 357 -16.15 -5.80 -30.36
CA ILE A 357 -17.44 -5.22 -29.97
C ILE A 357 -17.91 -4.29 -31.09
N GLU A 358 -19.09 -4.54 -31.64
CA GLU A 358 -19.70 -3.67 -32.64
C GLU A 358 -19.96 -2.28 -32.04
N GLY A 359 -19.63 -1.24 -32.80
CA GLY A 359 -19.75 0.15 -32.32
C GLY A 359 -18.60 0.64 -31.45
N VAL A 360 -17.55 -0.16 -31.21
CA VAL A 360 -16.35 0.24 -30.48
C VAL A 360 -15.18 0.48 -31.43
N THR A 361 -14.58 1.67 -31.35
CA THR A 361 -13.32 2.00 -32.00
C THR A 361 -12.22 2.10 -30.95
N VAL A 362 -11.17 1.29 -31.06
CA VAL A 362 -10.04 1.29 -30.12
C VAL A 362 -8.90 2.14 -30.67
N VAL A 363 -8.46 3.13 -29.89
CA VAL A 363 -7.31 4.00 -30.18
C VAL A 363 -6.16 3.63 -29.26
N LEU A 364 -4.99 3.32 -29.83
CA LEU A 364 -3.81 2.90 -29.05
C LEU A 364 -2.88 4.08 -28.82
N CYS A 365 -2.63 4.38 -27.53
CA CYS A 365 -1.60 5.31 -27.10
C CYS A 365 -0.27 4.57 -26.99
N GLU A 366 0.72 4.91 -27.82
CA GLU A 366 2.01 4.21 -27.88
C GLU A 366 3.20 5.17 -27.96
N GLY A 367 4.35 4.71 -27.47
CA GLY A 367 5.63 5.39 -27.65
C GLY A 367 5.62 6.82 -27.10
N ARG A 368 5.87 7.82 -27.95
CA ARG A 368 5.93 9.23 -27.59
C ARG A 368 4.59 9.82 -27.15
N ASP A 369 3.50 9.25 -27.59
CA ASP A 369 2.16 9.75 -27.29
C ASP A 369 1.81 9.58 -25.80
N VAL A 370 2.36 8.56 -25.13
CA VAL A 370 2.15 8.33 -23.70
C VAL A 370 2.58 9.56 -22.89
N GLY A 371 3.81 10.03 -23.11
CA GLY A 371 4.30 11.22 -22.39
C GLY A 371 3.56 12.50 -22.77
N ALA A 372 3.21 12.67 -24.05
CA ALA A 372 2.46 13.82 -24.52
C ALA A 372 1.03 13.88 -23.95
N TRP A 373 0.36 12.73 -23.84
CA TRP A 373 -0.99 12.67 -23.27
C TRP A 373 -0.97 12.89 -21.75
N THR A 374 0.01 12.29 -21.05
CA THR A 374 0.19 12.51 -19.62
C THR A 374 0.50 13.96 -19.30
N GLY A 375 1.39 14.60 -20.10
CA GLY A 375 1.70 16.03 -19.94
C GLY A 375 0.49 16.93 -20.11
N ARG A 376 -0.31 16.72 -21.17
CA ARG A 376 -1.55 17.51 -21.39
C ARG A 376 -2.57 17.33 -20.28
N PHE A 377 -2.70 16.11 -19.77
CA PHE A 377 -3.57 15.84 -18.63
C PHE A 377 -3.09 16.58 -17.38
N TYR A 378 -1.79 16.52 -17.08
CA TYR A 378 -1.17 17.26 -16.00
C TYR A 378 -1.40 18.78 -16.13
N ASP A 379 -1.17 19.32 -17.34
CA ASP A 379 -1.39 20.76 -17.60
C ASP A 379 -2.84 21.18 -17.36
N ALA A 380 -3.81 20.33 -17.69
CA ALA A 380 -5.22 20.63 -17.47
C ALA A 380 -5.61 20.54 -15.98
N VAL A 381 -5.02 19.64 -15.21
CA VAL A 381 -5.19 19.57 -13.74
C VAL A 381 -4.56 20.81 -13.08
N CYS A 382 -3.38 21.25 -13.55
CA CYS A 382 -2.68 22.43 -13.03
C CYS A 382 -3.08 23.74 -13.74
N ALA A 383 -4.27 23.80 -14.35
CA ALA A 383 -4.68 24.92 -15.18
C ALA A 383 -4.73 26.26 -14.44
N ALA A 384 -4.99 26.26 -13.14
CA ALA A 384 -4.96 27.44 -12.29
C ALA A 384 -3.59 28.13 -12.28
N GLU A 385 -2.49 27.37 -12.43
CA GLU A 385 -1.12 27.90 -12.43
C GLU A 385 -0.61 28.25 -13.83
N ASN A 386 -0.98 27.46 -14.86
CA ASN A 386 -0.38 27.53 -16.18
C ASN A 386 -1.27 28.14 -17.26
N GLY A 387 -2.54 28.48 -16.94
CA GLY A 387 -3.50 29.07 -17.85
C GLY A 387 -4.02 28.12 -18.94
N SER A 388 -3.87 26.84 -18.80
CA SER A 388 -4.46 25.82 -19.68
C SER A 388 -5.97 25.74 -19.50
N THR A 389 -6.67 25.03 -20.39
CA THR A 389 -8.10 24.75 -20.21
C THR A 389 -8.29 23.74 -19.08
N PRO A 390 -9.01 24.09 -17.99
CA PRO A 390 -9.10 23.24 -16.81
C PRO A 390 -9.91 21.99 -17.07
N LEU A 391 -9.54 20.92 -16.33
CA LEU A 391 -10.30 19.69 -16.17
C LEU A 391 -10.97 19.70 -14.80
N TYR A 392 -12.29 19.61 -14.79
CA TYR A 392 -13.10 19.43 -13.59
C TYR A 392 -13.57 17.98 -13.48
N HIS A 393 -13.77 17.52 -12.26
CA HIS A 393 -14.28 16.18 -11.95
C HIS A 393 -15.14 16.21 -10.68
N ILE A 394 -16.02 15.24 -10.54
CA ILE A 394 -16.76 15.03 -9.30
C ILE A 394 -15.89 14.30 -8.28
N THR A 395 -16.28 14.33 -7.01
CA THR A 395 -15.64 13.53 -5.95
C THR A 395 -15.84 12.05 -6.21
N GLN A 396 -14.76 11.33 -6.51
CA GLN A 396 -14.76 9.88 -6.74
C GLN A 396 -13.63 9.21 -5.95
N PRO A 397 -13.92 8.52 -4.81
CA PRO A 397 -12.87 8.01 -3.91
C PRO A 397 -11.78 7.17 -4.59
N ALA A 398 -12.12 6.37 -5.60
CA ALA A 398 -11.14 5.57 -6.33
C ALA A 398 -10.22 6.41 -7.22
N LEU A 399 -10.77 7.44 -7.86
CA LEU A 399 -10.02 8.36 -8.72
C LEU A 399 -9.15 9.31 -7.88
N ASP A 400 -9.72 9.90 -6.83
CA ASP A 400 -9.03 10.83 -5.94
C ASP A 400 -7.86 10.15 -5.23
N TYR A 401 -8.08 8.92 -4.76
CA TYR A 401 -7.02 8.11 -4.17
C TYR A 401 -5.92 7.77 -5.20
N ALA A 402 -6.30 7.39 -6.42
CA ALA A 402 -5.34 7.12 -7.49
C ALA A 402 -4.51 8.36 -7.84
N ALA A 403 -5.12 9.55 -7.88
CA ALA A 403 -4.42 10.81 -8.13
C ALA A 403 -3.43 11.17 -7.01
N GLN A 404 -3.77 10.84 -5.76
CA GLN A 404 -2.95 11.09 -4.59
C GLN A 404 -1.70 10.21 -4.53
N ILE A 405 -1.81 8.92 -4.93
CA ILE A 405 -0.74 7.92 -4.76
C ILE A 405 0.08 7.66 -6.02
N ALA A 406 -0.35 8.17 -7.18
CA ALA A 406 0.29 7.89 -8.46
C ALA A 406 1.75 8.33 -8.45
N GLN A 407 2.61 7.42 -8.92
CA GLN A 407 4.01 7.69 -9.16
C GLN A 407 4.27 7.93 -10.65
N THR A 408 5.33 8.65 -10.95
CA THR A 408 5.74 8.93 -12.31
C THR A 408 7.05 8.21 -12.64
N ARG A 409 7.21 7.85 -13.92
CA ARG A 409 8.46 7.32 -14.45
C ARG A 409 8.93 8.13 -15.65
N PRO A 410 10.24 8.35 -15.82
CA PRO A 410 10.76 9.05 -16.98
C PRO A 410 10.52 8.26 -18.28
N LEU A 411 10.25 8.98 -19.37
CA LEU A 411 10.10 8.47 -20.70
C LEU A 411 11.03 9.27 -21.64
N GLY A 412 12.27 8.80 -21.82
CA GLY A 412 13.31 9.55 -22.52
C GLY A 412 13.82 10.74 -21.70
N ASP A 413 14.26 11.81 -22.38
CA ASP A 413 15.02 12.89 -21.75
C ASP A 413 14.15 13.90 -20.98
N SER A 414 12.89 14.08 -21.35
CA SER A 414 12.05 15.16 -20.78
C SER A 414 10.58 14.80 -20.58
N ALA A 415 10.12 13.66 -21.12
CA ALA A 415 8.75 13.18 -20.92
C ALA A 415 8.68 12.22 -19.75
N TRP A 416 7.49 12.07 -19.20
CA TRP A 416 7.19 11.12 -18.14
C TRP A 416 5.80 10.50 -18.32
N GLY A 417 5.53 9.42 -17.62
CA GLY A 417 4.24 8.75 -17.60
C GLY A 417 3.97 8.13 -16.25
N TRP A 418 2.77 7.63 -16.05
CA TRP A 418 2.38 6.97 -14.81
C TRP A 418 3.14 5.66 -14.58
N ASP A 419 3.60 5.42 -13.37
CA ASP A 419 4.25 4.17 -12.96
C ASP A 419 3.34 3.33 -12.07
N ARG A 420 2.64 2.38 -12.67
CA ARG A 420 1.73 1.46 -11.96
C ARG A 420 2.42 0.55 -10.95
N LYS A 421 3.73 0.31 -11.13
CA LYS A 421 4.47 -0.59 -10.23
C LYS A 421 5.06 0.13 -9.03
N ALA A 422 5.46 1.38 -9.22
CA ALA A 422 5.99 2.22 -8.16
C ALA A 422 4.87 2.88 -7.33
N SER A 423 3.64 2.93 -7.85
CA SER A 423 2.47 3.45 -7.12
C SER A 423 2.04 2.47 -6.02
N ASP A 424 1.66 2.99 -4.88
CA ASP A 424 1.37 2.21 -3.67
C ASP A 424 0.11 1.34 -3.77
N SER A 425 -0.78 1.65 -4.71
CA SER A 425 -1.99 0.88 -4.99
C SER A 425 -2.37 1.01 -6.46
N ASP A 426 -3.59 0.57 -6.82
CA ASP A 426 -4.07 0.64 -8.19
C ASP A 426 -4.39 2.08 -8.63
N ILE A 427 -3.73 2.54 -9.70
CA ILE A 427 -3.93 3.85 -10.31
C ILE A 427 -4.66 3.77 -11.66
N SER A 428 -5.28 2.62 -11.99
CA SER A 428 -6.00 2.48 -13.25
C SER A 428 -7.12 3.50 -13.46
N PRO A 429 -7.84 4.02 -12.44
CA PRO A 429 -8.79 5.11 -12.62
C PRO A 429 -8.15 6.38 -13.20
N LEU A 430 -7.02 6.81 -12.64
CA LEU A 430 -6.28 7.99 -13.11
C LEU A 430 -5.71 7.79 -14.52
N VAL A 431 -5.18 6.60 -14.80
CA VAL A 431 -4.62 6.29 -16.13
C VAL A 431 -5.73 6.23 -17.18
N ALA A 432 -6.88 5.64 -16.86
CA ALA A 432 -8.04 5.60 -17.76
C ALA A 432 -8.51 7.02 -18.10
N LEU A 433 -8.63 7.89 -17.10
CA LEU A 433 -9.00 9.30 -17.32
C LEU A 433 -7.94 10.05 -18.14
N THR A 434 -6.65 9.78 -17.89
CA THR A 434 -5.55 10.34 -18.71
C THR A 434 -5.64 9.90 -20.18
N MET A 435 -6.01 8.65 -20.45
CA MET A 435 -6.20 8.16 -21.81
C MET A 435 -7.41 8.79 -22.50
N ALA A 436 -8.51 8.96 -21.78
CA ALA A 436 -9.69 9.67 -22.25
C ALA A 436 -9.36 11.13 -22.62
N PHE A 437 -8.69 11.85 -21.74
CA PHE A 437 -8.28 13.22 -21.95
C PHE A 437 -7.27 13.38 -23.09
N GLY A 438 -6.31 12.45 -23.17
CA GLY A 438 -5.34 12.41 -24.25
C GLY A 438 -5.98 12.23 -25.64
N LEU A 439 -7.02 11.38 -25.71
CA LEU A 439 -7.83 11.18 -26.91
C LEU A 439 -8.59 12.47 -27.29
N ALA A 440 -9.24 13.10 -26.30
CA ALA A 440 -10.02 14.33 -26.51
C ALA A 440 -9.17 15.51 -26.99
N THR A 441 -7.92 15.60 -26.53
CA THR A 441 -7.03 16.75 -26.80
C THR A 441 -5.94 16.45 -27.87
N GLY A 442 -5.70 15.18 -28.15
CA GLY A 442 -4.59 14.75 -29.01
C GLY A 442 -4.88 14.73 -30.50
N GLY A 443 -6.16 14.70 -30.90
CA GLY A 443 -6.55 14.32 -32.26
C GLY A 443 -5.93 12.98 -32.65
N ALA A 444 -6.71 12.01 -33.09
CA ALA A 444 -6.13 10.82 -33.71
C ALA A 444 -5.30 11.28 -34.92
N THR A 445 -4.00 11.45 -34.76
CA THR A 445 -3.13 11.55 -35.90
C THR A 445 -3.24 10.18 -36.60
N GLU A 446 -4.08 10.09 -37.63
CA GLU A 446 -3.96 8.99 -38.58
C GLU A 446 -2.47 8.95 -38.99
N LYS A 447 -1.75 7.95 -38.46
CA LYS A 447 -0.41 7.64 -38.99
C LYS A 447 -0.64 7.39 -40.45
N PRO A 448 -0.04 8.18 -41.37
CA PRO A 448 -0.12 7.85 -42.77
C PRO A 448 0.32 6.39 -42.89
N ARG A 449 -0.59 5.51 -43.35
CA ARG A 449 -0.23 4.13 -43.70
C ARG A 449 0.86 4.24 -44.75
N PHE A 450 2.09 4.06 -44.33
CA PHE A 450 3.21 3.89 -45.28
C PHE A 450 2.87 2.62 -46.06
N LYS A 451 2.31 2.83 -47.24
CA LYS A 451 2.25 1.76 -48.24
C LYS A 451 3.68 1.48 -48.64
N SER A 452 4.16 0.28 -48.31
CA SER A 452 5.46 -0.17 -48.77
C SER A 452 5.52 -0.03 -50.28
N ALA A 453 6.59 0.58 -50.80
CA ALA A 453 6.84 0.67 -52.24
C ALA A 453 6.81 -0.69 -52.97
N TYR A 454 6.96 -1.79 -52.23
CA TYR A 454 6.82 -3.17 -52.69
C TYR A 454 5.37 -3.61 -52.91
N GLN A 455 4.38 -2.95 -52.32
CA GLN A 455 2.98 -3.26 -52.58
C GLN A 455 2.47 -2.68 -53.89
N GLU A 456 3.12 -1.65 -54.43
CA GLU A 456 2.75 -1.04 -55.71
C GLU A 456 3.55 -1.54 -56.91
N ARG A 457 4.73 -2.14 -56.70
CA ARG A 457 5.64 -2.50 -57.79
C ARG A 457 5.80 -3.99 -58.09
N GLY A 458 5.12 -4.88 -57.38
CA GLY A 458 5.37 -6.32 -57.60
C GLY A 458 6.84 -6.71 -57.41
N VAL A 459 7.10 -7.95 -57.04
CA VAL A 459 8.48 -8.48 -56.95
C VAL A 459 9.07 -8.53 -58.33
N LEU A 460 10.06 -7.69 -58.64
CA LEU A 460 10.91 -7.86 -59.83
C LEU A 460 11.86 -9.02 -59.55
N THR A 461 11.58 -10.19 -60.12
CA THR A 461 12.55 -11.28 -60.27
C THR A 461 13.47 -10.96 -61.43
N VAL A 462 14.77 -10.84 -61.16
CA VAL A 462 15.84 -10.83 -62.12
C VAL A 462 16.26 -12.29 -62.45
#